data_f2703a34e9a6f448900c07e028eb8e04
#
_entry.id   f2703a34e9a6f448900c07e028eb8e04
#
_cell.length_a   1.000
_cell.length_b   1.000
_cell.length_c   1.000
_cell.angle_alpha   90.00
_cell.angle_beta   90.00
_cell.angle_gamma   90.00
#
_symmetry.space_group_name_H-M   'P 1'
#
loop_
_entity.id
_entity.type
_entity.pdbx_description
1 polymer ?
#
loop_
_entity_poly.entity_id
_entity_poly.type
_entity_poly.pdbx_seq_one_letter_code
_entity_poly.pdbx_strand_id
1 'polypeptide(L)'
;AEAEGQLELKDIGFSLKGKADRFDLLDDQTLAIYDYKTGKPSSPDVRKSFDKQLPLTAAMASEGAFKDIPATAIGRIGYIGLGSDCGEFLLKPEEYDTANILAEFRQLILAFLSPDKGYPSRRAVQKESFTGDYDHLARFGEWSSTDDPVKEVLT
;
A
#
# COMPACT_ATOMS: atom_id res chain seq x y z
N ALA A 1 -16.32 -11.62 -6.83
CA ALA A 1 -15.99 -12.33 -5.59
C ALA A 1 -14.64 -11.83 -5.10
N GLU A 2 -14.52 -11.62 -3.80
CA GLU A 2 -13.24 -11.27 -3.18
C GLU A 2 -12.20 -12.38 -3.42
N ALA A 3 -10.98 -12.00 -3.78
CA ALA A 3 -9.88 -12.93 -4.01
C ALA A 3 -8.77 -12.73 -2.97
N GLU A 4 -8.33 -13.80 -2.35
CA GLU A 4 -7.19 -13.79 -1.44
C GLU A 4 -5.92 -14.18 -2.18
N GLY A 5 -4.83 -13.49 -1.87
CA GLY A 5 -3.53 -13.70 -2.48
C GLY A 5 -2.40 -13.73 -1.45
N GLN A 6 -1.33 -14.42 -1.82
CA GLN A 6 -0.10 -14.49 -1.02
C GLN A 6 1.11 -14.48 -1.95
N LEU A 7 2.01 -13.52 -1.73
CA LEU A 7 3.28 -13.40 -2.44
C LEU A 7 4.42 -13.74 -1.49
N GLU A 8 5.20 -14.75 -1.85
CA GLU A 8 6.37 -15.16 -1.08
C GLU A 8 7.64 -14.48 -1.61
N LEU A 9 8.23 -13.62 -0.79
CA LEU A 9 9.56 -13.05 -1.03
C LEU A 9 10.61 -13.93 -0.34
N LYS A 10 10.86 -15.10 -0.90
CA LYS A 10 11.64 -16.19 -0.29
C LYS A 10 13.07 -15.79 0.06
N ASP A 11 13.68 -14.94 -0.74
CA ASP A 11 15.06 -14.47 -0.58
C ASP A 11 15.24 -13.56 0.65
N ILE A 12 14.17 -12.93 1.13
CA ILE A 12 14.16 -12.11 2.36
C ILE A 12 13.32 -12.73 3.47
N GLY A 13 12.76 -13.94 3.26
CA GLY A 13 11.95 -14.64 4.25
C GLY A 13 10.66 -13.93 4.63
N PHE A 14 10.05 -13.19 3.70
CA PHE A 14 8.84 -12.40 3.96
C PHE A 14 7.67 -12.86 3.08
N SER A 15 6.47 -12.89 3.66
CA SER A 15 5.23 -13.21 2.97
C SER A 15 4.26 -12.04 3.04
N LEU A 16 3.86 -11.53 1.87
CA LEU A 16 2.84 -10.51 1.72
C LEU A 16 1.49 -11.16 1.44
N LYS A 17 0.51 -10.89 2.28
CA LYS A 17 -0.88 -11.32 2.07
C LYS A 17 -1.75 -10.13 1.69
N GLY A 18 -2.66 -10.34 0.76
CA GLY A 18 -3.59 -9.32 0.31
C GLY A 18 -4.94 -9.90 -0.06
N LYS A 19 -5.93 -9.04 -0.09
CA LYS A 19 -7.29 -9.35 -0.52
C LYS A 19 -7.71 -8.28 -1.53
N ALA A 20 -8.26 -8.71 -2.65
CA ALA A 20 -8.78 -7.85 -3.70
C ALA A 20 -10.30 -7.99 -3.80
N ASP A 21 -10.99 -6.87 -3.97
CA ASP A 21 -12.44 -6.87 -4.07
C ASP A 21 -12.91 -7.37 -5.43
N ARG A 22 -12.22 -6.96 -6.51
CA ARG A 22 -12.64 -7.30 -7.87
C ARG A 22 -11.48 -7.34 -8.85
N PHE A 23 -11.45 -8.41 -9.65
CA PHE A 23 -10.63 -8.56 -10.84
C PHE A 23 -11.52 -8.72 -12.08
N ASP A 24 -11.21 -8.02 -13.15
CA ASP A 24 -11.82 -8.18 -14.46
C ASP A 24 -10.74 -8.46 -15.49
N LEU A 25 -10.95 -9.48 -16.34
CA LEU A 25 -10.10 -9.71 -17.50
C LEU A 25 -10.58 -8.81 -18.63
N LEU A 26 -9.69 -7.99 -19.16
CA LEU A 26 -9.98 -7.10 -20.28
C LEU A 26 -9.84 -7.81 -21.63
N ASP A 27 -10.38 -7.22 -22.70
CA ASP A 27 -10.34 -7.79 -24.06
C ASP A 27 -8.90 -7.98 -24.58
N ASP A 28 -7.97 -7.14 -24.14
CA ASP A 28 -6.53 -7.22 -24.45
C ASP A 28 -5.76 -8.24 -23.58
N GLN A 29 -6.47 -9.05 -22.83
CA GLN A 29 -5.94 -10.05 -21.90
C GLN A 29 -5.12 -9.48 -20.72
N THR A 30 -5.26 -8.19 -20.43
CA THR A 30 -4.72 -7.60 -19.20
C THR A 30 -5.77 -7.63 -18.08
N LEU A 31 -5.32 -7.44 -16.81
CA LEU A 31 -6.22 -7.36 -15.67
C LEU A 31 -6.61 -5.91 -15.33
N ALA A 32 -7.88 -5.72 -15.05
CA ALA A 32 -8.37 -4.56 -14.31
C ALA A 32 -8.61 -4.94 -12.84
N ILE A 33 -8.18 -4.09 -11.91
CA ILE A 33 -8.31 -4.31 -10.47
C ILE A 33 -9.05 -3.13 -9.86
N TYR A 34 -10.09 -3.45 -9.10
CA TYR A 34 -10.91 -2.42 -8.46
C TYR A 34 -11.08 -2.68 -6.97
N ASP A 35 -11.10 -1.60 -6.22
CA ASP A 35 -11.44 -1.55 -4.81
C ASP A 35 -12.68 -0.68 -4.60
N TYR A 36 -13.64 -1.15 -3.81
CA TYR A 36 -14.88 -0.43 -3.56
C TYR A 36 -14.73 0.54 -2.39
N LYS A 37 -15.17 1.79 -2.61
CA LYS A 37 -15.13 2.84 -1.58
C LYS A 37 -16.53 3.41 -1.32
N THR A 38 -16.93 3.44 -0.06
CA THR A 38 -18.16 4.13 0.38
C THR A 38 -17.95 5.63 0.54
N GLY A 39 -16.69 6.05 0.74
CA GLY A 39 -16.27 7.45 0.81
C GLY A 39 -15.45 7.86 -0.41
N LYS A 40 -15.00 9.12 -0.41
CA LYS A 40 -14.14 9.65 -1.47
C LYS A 40 -12.78 8.93 -1.49
N PRO A 41 -12.31 8.45 -2.65
CA PRO A 41 -10.96 7.89 -2.77
C PRO A 41 -9.88 8.89 -2.36
N SER A 42 -8.76 8.36 -1.87
CA SER A 42 -7.60 9.16 -1.47
C SER A 42 -7.08 10.02 -2.63
N SER A 43 -6.62 11.23 -2.32
CA SER A 43 -5.98 12.10 -3.32
C SER A 43 -4.68 11.48 -3.87
N PRO A 44 -4.21 11.87 -5.06
CA PRO A 44 -2.95 11.39 -5.62
C PRO A 44 -1.76 11.53 -4.66
N ASP A 45 -1.67 12.65 -3.93
CA ASP A 45 -0.58 12.88 -2.96
C ASP A 45 -0.62 11.89 -1.80
N VAL A 46 -1.82 11.57 -1.30
CA VAL A 46 -2.00 10.57 -0.24
C VAL A 46 -1.66 9.17 -0.78
N ARG A 47 -2.10 8.82 -1.98
CA ARG A 47 -1.77 7.53 -2.62
C ARG A 47 -0.27 7.36 -2.83
N LYS A 48 0.43 8.42 -3.19
CA LYS A 48 1.88 8.39 -3.41
C LYS A 48 2.66 7.92 -2.18
N SER A 49 2.22 8.28 -0.98
CA SER A 49 3.00 8.06 0.25
C SER A 49 2.34 7.15 1.28
N PHE A 50 1.02 7.07 1.32
CA PHE A 50 0.29 6.41 2.41
C PHE A 50 -0.67 5.31 1.96
N ASP A 51 -1.43 5.52 0.88
CA ASP A 51 -2.42 4.56 0.40
C ASP A 51 -1.82 3.70 -0.73
N LYS A 52 -1.08 2.66 -0.33
CA LYS A 52 -0.40 1.73 -1.24
C LYS A 52 -1.15 0.40 -1.44
N GLN A 53 -2.34 0.24 -0.85
CA GLN A 53 -3.08 -1.02 -0.90
C GLN A 53 -3.33 -1.48 -2.34
N LEU A 54 -3.99 -0.66 -3.15
CA LEU A 54 -4.37 -1.03 -4.51
C LEU A 54 -3.14 -1.21 -5.45
N PRO A 55 -2.12 -0.33 -5.45
CA PRO A 55 -0.88 -0.57 -6.17
C PRO A 55 -0.13 -1.85 -5.76
N LEU A 56 -0.08 -2.19 -4.46
CA LEU A 56 0.51 -3.45 -3.99
C LEU A 56 -0.30 -4.66 -4.43
N THR A 57 -1.64 -4.57 -4.42
CA THR A 57 -2.51 -5.62 -4.95
C THR A 57 -2.23 -5.86 -6.44
N ALA A 58 -2.02 -4.79 -7.22
CA ALA A 58 -1.64 -4.90 -8.63
C ALA A 58 -0.28 -5.60 -8.80
N ALA A 59 0.72 -5.23 -8.00
CA ALA A 59 2.03 -5.88 -8.01
C ALA A 59 1.95 -7.37 -7.62
N MET A 60 1.12 -7.73 -6.64
CA MET A 60 0.86 -9.13 -6.29
C MET A 60 0.19 -9.89 -7.44
N ALA A 61 -0.78 -9.28 -8.12
CA ALA A 61 -1.48 -9.91 -9.23
C ALA A 61 -0.56 -10.12 -10.45
N SER A 62 0.34 -9.18 -10.75
CA SER A 62 1.31 -9.33 -11.83
C SER A 62 2.29 -10.50 -11.59
N GLU A 63 2.53 -10.86 -10.33
CA GLU A 63 3.34 -12.01 -9.92
C GLU A 63 2.53 -13.33 -9.76
N GLY A 64 1.23 -13.30 -10.03
CA GLY A 64 0.36 -14.49 -9.91
C GLY A 64 0.11 -14.93 -8.47
N ALA A 65 0.10 -13.99 -7.52
CA ALA A 65 -0.07 -14.27 -6.11
C ALA A 65 -1.51 -14.64 -5.70
N PHE A 66 -2.49 -14.43 -6.57
CA PHE A 66 -3.90 -14.72 -6.29
C PHE A 66 -4.31 -16.06 -6.86
N LYS A 67 -5.07 -16.82 -6.04
CA LYS A 67 -5.60 -18.11 -6.46
C LYS A 67 -6.49 -17.96 -7.72
N ASP A 68 -6.33 -18.88 -8.66
CA ASP A 68 -7.09 -18.93 -9.92
C ASP A 68 -6.89 -17.72 -10.85
N ILE A 69 -5.92 -16.84 -10.54
CA ILE A 69 -5.53 -15.71 -11.38
C ILE A 69 -4.05 -15.87 -11.75
N PRO A 70 -3.75 -16.22 -13.00
CA PRO A 70 -2.36 -16.38 -13.43
C PRO A 70 -1.63 -15.02 -13.41
N ALA A 71 -0.31 -15.07 -13.35
CA ALA A 71 0.52 -13.87 -13.53
C ALA A 71 0.17 -13.19 -14.84
N THR A 72 -0.33 -11.96 -14.76
CA THR A 72 -0.91 -11.25 -15.91
C THR A 72 -0.57 -9.76 -15.82
N ALA A 73 -0.32 -9.15 -16.96
CA ALA A 73 -0.08 -7.71 -17.04
C ALA A 73 -1.30 -6.92 -16.53
N ILE A 74 -1.03 -5.82 -15.85
CA ILE A 74 -2.07 -4.95 -15.30
C ILE A 74 -2.37 -3.85 -16.31
N GLY A 75 -3.57 -3.85 -16.87
CA GLY A 75 -4.04 -2.85 -17.81
C GLY A 75 -4.67 -1.63 -17.12
N ARG A 76 -5.29 -1.85 -15.94
CA ARG A 76 -6.05 -0.80 -15.26
C ARG A 76 -6.15 -1.08 -13.76
N ILE A 77 -6.07 -0.04 -12.94
CA ILE A 77 -6.47 -0.11 -11.53
C ILE A 77 -7.28 1.12 -11.14
N GLY A 78 -8.21 0.97 -10.21
CA GLY A 78 -9.06 2.09 -9.80
C GLY A 78 -9.96 1.79 -8.61
N TYR A 79 -10.69 2.80 -8.22
CA TYR A 79 -11.71 2.71 -7.18
C TYR A 79 -13.10 2.81 -7.78
N ILE A 80 -14.05 2.08 -7.23
CA ILE A 80 -15.47 2.21 -7.54
C ILE A 80 -16.17 2.83 -6.35
N GLY A 81 -16.63 4.08 -6.52
CA GLY A 81 -17.40 4.79 -5.50
C GLY A 81 -18.83 4.26 -5.40
N LEU A 82 -19.23 3.89 -4.19
CA LEU A 82 -20.59 3.39 -3.89
C LEU A 82 -21.46 4.41 -3.13
N GLY A 83 -20.87 5.53 -2.68
CA GLY A 83 -21.54 6.56 -1.89
C GLY A 83 -22.05 7.73 -2.73
N SER A 84 -22.04 8.94 -2.14
CA SER A 84 -22.41 10.19 -2.81
C SER A 84 -21.55 10.50 -4.04
N ASP A 85 -20.28 10.08 -4.01
CA ASP A 85 -19.34 10.20 -5.11
C ASP A 85 -19.32 8.92 -5.95
N CYS A 86 -20.49 8.53 -6.51
CA CYS A 86 -20.59 7.38 -7.40
C CYS A 86 -19.72 7.57 -8.64
N GLY A 87 -18.97 6.53 -9.02
CA GLY A 87 -18.20 6.55 -10.26
C GLY A 87 -16.96 5.67 -10.21
N GLU A 88 -16.30 5.61 -11.35
CA GLU A 88 -15.01 4.94 -11.51
C GLU A 88 -13.89 5.99 -11.41
N PHE A 89 -12.92 5.74 -10.54
CA PHE A 89 -11.77 6.61 -10.30
C PHE A 89 -10.50 5.85 -10.66
N LEU A 90 -10.06 6.00 -11.91
CA LEU A 90 -8.86 5.30 -12.39
C LEU A 90 -7.58 5.97 -11.89
N LEU A 91 -6.60 5.15 -11.55
CA LEU A 91 -5.24 5.60 -11.31
C LEU A 91 -4.52 5.76 -12.66
N LYS A 92 -3.57 6.68 -12.70
CA LYS A 92 -2.71 6.83 -13.88
C LYS A 92 -1.66 5.72 -13.90
N PRO A 93 -1.20 5.28 -15.09
CA PRO A 93 -0.20 4.21 -15.21
C PRO A 93 1.05 4.41 -14.35
N GLU A 94 1.53 5.64 -14.20
CA GLU A 94 2.68 5.97 -13.36
C GLU A 94 2.44 5.78 -11.86
N GLU A 95 1.18 5.65 -11.41
CA GLU A 95 0.83 5.38 -10.02
C GLU A 95 0.87 3.88 -9.66
N TYR A 96 1.01 2.99 -10.65
CA TYR A 96 1.00 1.54 -10.43
C TYR A 96 2.02 0.75 -11.26
N ASP A 97 3.20 1.31 -11.49
CA ASP A 97 4.35 0.55 -12.00
C ASP A 97 4.65 -0.60 -11.01
N THR A 98 4.14 -1.79 -11.34
CA THR A 98 4.15 -2.96 -10.45
C THR A 98 5.56 -3.40 -10.07
N ALA A 99 6.51 -3.30 -11.01
CA ALA A 99 7.90 -3.67 -10.76
C ALA A 99 8.57 -2.70 -9.78
N ASN A 100 8.35 -1.41 -9.97
CA ASN A 100 8.90 -0.39 -9.08
C ASN A 100 8.26 -0.47 -7.68
N ILE A 101 6.94 -0.64 -7.60
CA ILE A 101 6.21 -0.80 -6.34
C ILE A 101 6.75 -1.99 -5.54
N LEU A 102 6.98 -3.12 -6.20
CA LEU A 102 7.51 -4.30 -5.55
C LEU A 102 8.96 -4.10 -5.07
N ALA A 103 9.78 -3.42 -5.86
CA ALA A 103 11.15 -3.07 -5.49
C ALA A 103 11.18 -2.12 -4.28
N GLU A 104 10.37 -1.07 -4.27
CA GLU A 104 10.25 -0.15 -3.13
C GLU A 104 9.76 -0.87 -1.87
N PHE A 105 8.76 -1.75 -2.02
CA PHE A 105 8.25 -2.55 -0.91
C PHE A 105 9.32 -3.47 -0.32
N ARG A 106 10.09 -4.16 -1.19
CA ARG A 106 11.23 -4.99 -0.75
C ARG A 106 12.27 -4.19 0.03
N GLN A 107 12.65 -3.02 -0.48
CA GLN A 107 13.60 -2.14 0.21
C GLN A 107 13.08 -1.72 1.58
N LEU A 108 11.78 -1.41 1.69
CA LEU A 108 11.15 -1.08 2.96
C LEU A 108 11.25 -2.25 3.95
N ILE A 109 10.91 -3.47 3.52
CA ILE A 109 10.99 -4.66 4.38
C ILE A 109 12.44 -4.93 4.81
N LEU A 110 13.39 -4.88 3.88
CA LEU A 110 14.81 -5.06 4.20
C LEU A 110 15.32 -4.04 5.22
N ALA A 111 14.88 -2.77 5.08
CA ALA A 111 15.24 -1.74 6.05
C ALA A 111 14.72 -2.08 7.47
N PHE A 112 13.49 -2.61 7.60
CA PHE A 112 12.93 -2.98 8.90
C PHE A 112 13.38 -4.35 9.41
N LEU A 113 13.95 -5.20 8.58
CA LEU A 113 14.63 -6.44 9.01
C LEU A 113 16.04 -6.16 9.56
N SER A 114 16.60 -4.98 9.30
CA SER A 114 17.89 -4.59 9.87
C SER A 114 17.78 -4.37 11.39
N PRO A 115 18.67 -4.97 12.20
CA PRO A 115 18.69 -4.73 13.65
C PRO A 115 19.01 -3.29 14.05
N ASP A 116 19.59 -2.52 13.12
CA ASP A 116 19.93 -1.11 13.34
C ASP A 116 18.76 -0.16 13.03
N LYS A 117 17.68 -0.67 12.43
CA LYS A 117 16.50 0.13 12.12
C LYS A 117 15.49 0.06 13.27
N GLY A 118 15.34 1.17 13.99
CA GLY A 118 14.30 1.33 15.00
C GLY A 118 12.91 1.54 14.37
N TYR A 119 11.88 1.23 15.15
CA TYR A 119 10.48 1.57 14.82
C TYR A 119 10.16 2.93 15.42
N PRO A 120 10.00 3.99 14.62
CA PRO A 120 9.63 5.30 15.14
C PRO A 120 8.20 5.28 15.67
N SER A 121 7.95 5.98 16.76
CA SER A 121 6.62 6.13 17.35
C SER A 121 5.62 6.79 16.38
N ARG A 122 6.11 7.63 15.48
CA ARG A 122 5.34 8.23 14.38
C ARG A 122 6.23 8.36 13.15
N ARG A 123 5.88 7.67 12.08
CA ARG A 123 6.71 7.64 10.86
C ARG A 123 6.59 8.92 10.03
N ALA A 124 5.37 9.39 9.83
CA ALA A 124 5.07 10.53 8.98
C ALA A 124 3.71 11.13 9.35
N VAL A 125 3.56 12.40 9.06
CA VAL A 125 2.31 13.15 9.27
C VAL A 125 1.71 13.46 7.90
N GLN A 126 0.48 13.03 7.65
CA GLN A 126 -0.21 13.36 6.39
C GLN A 126 -0.49 14.87 6.26
N LYS A 127 -0.80 15.51 7.39
CA LYS A 127 -0.98 16.96 7.53
C LYS A 127 -0.55 17.35 8.93
N GLU A 128 0.03 18.54 9.09
CA GLU A 128 0.45 19.06 10.40
C GLU A 128 -0.72 19.16 11.41
N SER A 129 -1.92 19.43 10.92
CA SER A 129 -3.14 19.50 11.74
C SER A 129 -3.79 18.15 12.03
N PHE A 130 -3.22 17.04 11.56
CA PHE A 130 -3.78 15.72 11.78
C PHE A 130 -3.33 15.18 13.14
N THR A 131 -4.26 15.14 14.08
CA THR A 131 -4.08 14.46 15.39
C THR A 131 -4.34 12.97 15.22
N GLY A 132 -3.36 12.14 15.58
CA GLY A 132 -3.54 10.69 15.66
C GLY A 132 -4.07 10.27 17.03
N ASP A 133 -4.86 9.20 17.08
CA ASP A 133 -5.44 8.67 18.32
C ASP A 133 -4.38 8.30 19.38
N TYR A 134 -3.14 8.05 18.95
CA TYR A 134 -2.01 7.63 19.79
C TYR A 134 -0.93 8.70 19.95
N ASP A 135 -1.21 9.95 19.58
CA ASP A 135 -0.23 11.03 19.66
C ASP A 135 0.31 11.25 21.08
N HIS A 136 -0.54 11.10 22.09
CA HIS A 136 -0.14 11.19 23.50
C HIS A 136 0.82 10.06 23.92
N LEU A 137 0.69 8.84 23.36
CA LEU A 137 1.61 7.73 23.61
C LEU A 137 2.94 7.93 22.88
N ALA A 138 2.90 8.56 21.71
CA ALA A 138 4.07 8.93 20.93
C ALA A 138 4.75 10.20 21.46
N ARG A 139 4.21 10.84 22.50
CA ARG A 139 4.68 12.14 23.04
C ARG A 139 4.79 13.21 21.94
N PHE A 140 3.86 13.15 20.97
CA PHE A 140 3.85 14.08 19.86
C PHE A 140 3.57 15.51 20.35
N GLY A 141 4.42 16.46 19.93
CA GLY A 141 4.42 17.83 20.42
C GLY A 141 5.53 18.13 21.44
N GLU A 142 6.19 17.09 21.99
CA GLU A 142 7.39 17.23 22.82
C GLU A 142 8.69 17.09 21.99
N TRP A 143 8.58 16.67 20.73
CA TRP A 143 9.67 16.54 19.76
C TRP A 143 9.26 17.10 18.40
N SER A 144 10.23 17.47 17.58
CA SER A 144 10.05 17.93 16.20
C SER A 144 10.40 16.81 15.21
N SER A 145 9.75 16.81 14.06
CA SER A 145 10.10 15.89 12.95
C SER A 145 11.53 16.13 12.41
N THR A 146 12.15 17.23 12.79
CA THR A 146 13.55 17.56 12.47
C THR A 146 14.55 17.11 13.54
N ASP A 147 14.07 16.62 14.69
CA ASP A 147 14.95 16.13 15.75
C ASP A 147 15.57 14.80 15.33
N ASP A 148 16.83 14.59 15.68
CA ASP A 148 17.49 13.32 15.45
C ASP A 148 16.84 12.20 16.28
N PRO A 149 16.59 11.02 15.67
CA PRO A 149 15.97 9.91 16.39
C PRO A 149 16.91 9.37 17.47
N VAL A 150 16.40 9.23 18.69
CA VAL A 150 17.10 8.61 19.81
C VAL A 150 16.65 7.15 19.93
N LYS A 151 17.63 6.23 20.00
CA LYS A 151 17.35 4.80 20.18
C LYS A 151 17.06 4.51 21.64
N GLU A 152 15.84 4.07 21.93
CA GLU A 152 15.48 3.53 23.22
C GLU A 152 15.55 2.00 23.19
N VAL A 153 16.21 1.41 24.20
CA VAL A 153 16.23 -0.04 24.38
C VAL A 153 15.13 -0.39 25.37
N LEU A 154 14.12 -1.11 24.89
CA LEU A 154 13.08 -1.64 25.78
C LEU A 154 13.67 -2.78 26.60
N THR A 155 13.71 -2.61 27.91
CA THR A 155 14.15 -3.62 28.89
C THR A 155 12.97 -4.45 29.38
#